data_a763857bcde4c1f30cf34883eebcc1fc
#
_entry.id   a763857bcde4c1f30cf34883eebcc1fc
#
_cell.length_a   1.000
_cell.length_b   1.000
_cell.length_c   1.000
_cell.angle_alpha   90.00
_cell.angle_beta   90.00
_cell.angle_gamma   90.00
#
_symmetry.space_group_name_H-M   'P 1'
#
loop_
_entity.id
_entity.type
_entity.pdbx_description
1 polymer ?
#
loop_
_entity_poly.entity_id
_entity_poly.type
_entity_poly.pdbx_seq_one_letter_code
_entity_poly.pdbx_strand_id
1 'polypeptide(L)'
;MSNPNKAKGSAAERAVADYLNVRGLEAERVPAGASLDRGDIWVPDKSFPAVQVKNHARLDLAGWVDDVAIQAKNAGRETGIVIHKRRGKGNPASWYVTCTLDTLITLIEGKNR
;
A
#
# COMPACT_ATOMS: atom_id res chain seq x y z
N MET A 1 -16.34 14.59 16.30
CA MET A 1 -16.09 13.21 16.80
C MET A 1 -15.16 12.47 15.86
N SER A 2 -14.16 11.82 16.42
CA SER A 2 -13.27 11.00 15.62
C SER A 2 -13.97 9.71 15.17
N ASN A 3 -13.74 9.32 13.91
CA ASN A 3 -14.21 8.05 13.37
C ASN A 3 -13.17 6.98 13.72
N PRO A 4 -13.49 5.96 14.56
CA PRO A 4 -12.52 4.94 14.93
C PRO A 4 -11.94 4.18 13.74
N ASN A 5 -12.74 3.94 12.70
CA ASN A 5 -12.28 3.24 11.51
C ASN A 5 -11.28 4.09 10.71
N LYS A 6 -11.52 5.39 10.64
CA LYS A 6 -10.59 6.32 10.00
C LYS A 6 -9.28 6.41 10.78
N ALA A 7 -9.35 6.45 12.10
CA ALA A 7 -8.17 6.45 12.97
C ALA A 7 -7.35 5.17 12.81
N LYS A 8 -8.00 4.01 12.73
CA LYS A 8 -7.33 2.72 12.48
C LYS A 8 -6.62 2.70 11.12
N GLY A 9 -7.29 3.19 10.09
CA GLY A 9 -6.71 3.28 8.76
C GLY A 9 -5.49 4.19 8.72
N SER A 10 -5.59 5.38 9.33
CA SER A 10 -4.48 6.32 9.40
C SER A 10 -3.29 5.77 10.20
N ALA A 11 -3.55 5.07 11.29
CA ALA A 11 -2.49 4.46 12.09
C ALA A 11 -1.78 3.36 11.30
N ALA A 12 -2.51 2.55 10.54
CA ALA A 12 -1.93 1.51 9.70
C ALA A 12 -1.06 2.12 8.58
N GLU A 13 -1.54 3.17 7.92
CA GLU A 13 -0.78 3.87 6.88
C GLU A 13 0.53 4.44 7.45
N ARG A 14 0.46 5.07 8.62
CA ARG A 14 1.64 5.63 9.28
C ARG A 14 2.64 4.53 9.63
N ALA A 15 2.16 3.42 10.16
CA ALA A 15 3.02 2.29 10.52
C ALA A 15 3.75 1.73 9.28
N VAL A 16 3.06 1.61 8.15
CA VAL A 16 3.68 1.15 6.90
C VAL A 16 4.72 2.15 6.41
N ALA A 17 4.38 3.44 6.38
CA ALA A 17 5.33 4.48 5.95
C ALA A 17 6.60 4.48 6.83
N ASP A 18 6.42 4.40 8.15
CA ASP A 18 7.55 4.36 9.09
C ASP A 18 8.43 3.13 8.86
N TYR A 19 7.80 1.96 8.65
CA TYR A 19 8.56 0.73 8.37
C TYR A 19 9.36 0.86 7.06
N LEU A 20 8.74 1.36 6.00
CA LEU A 20 9.43 1.54 4.73
C LEU A 20 10.61 2.51 4.86
N ASN A 21 10.47 3.55 5.68
CA ASN A 21 11.55 4.50 5.93
C ASN A 21 12.70 3.88 6.71
N VAL A 22 12.42 3.00 7.67
CA VAL A 22 13.45 2.23 8.37
C VAL A 22 14.25 1.39 7.37
N ARG A 23 13.60 0.93 6.28
CA ARG A 23 14.25 0.17 5.22
C ARG A 23 14.90 1.06 4.15
N GLY A 24 14.91 2.37 4.34
CA GLY A 24 15.59 3.31 3.45
C GLY A 24 14.79 3.77 2.24
N LEU A 25 13.47 3.64 2.27
CA LEU A 25 12.61 3.90 1.10
C LEU A 25 11.85 5.22 1.24
N GLU A 26 12.37 6.29 1.56
CA GLU A 26 11.79 7.65 1.57
C GLU A 26 10.25 7.71 1.38
N ALA A 27 9.51 6.91 2.18
CA ALA A 27 8.07 6.76 2.03
C ALA A 27 7.32 7.92 2.68
N GLU A 28 6.25 8.38 2.02
CA GLU A 28 5.35 9.41 2.53
C GLU A 28 3.91 8.94 2.38
N ARG A 29 3.04 9.40 3.28
CA ARG A 29 1.61 9.19 3.13
C ARG A 29 1.08 10.15 2.07
N VAL A 30 0.24 9.63 1.17
CA VAL A 30 -0.44 10.49 0.19
C VAL A 30 -1.48 11.33 0.93
N PRO A 31 -1.47 12.67 0.78
CA PRO A 31 -2.44 13.52 1.47
C PRO A 31 -3.88 13.17 1.10
N ALA A 32 -4.79 13.23 2.07
CA ALA A 32 -6.21 13.11 1.84
C ALA A 32 -6.70 14.25 0.93
N GLY A 33 -7.63 13.95 0.03
CA GLY A 33 -8.21 14.96 -0.86
C GLY A 33 -7.41 15.24 -2.11
N ALA A 34 -6.39 14.45 -2.41
CA ALA A 34 -5.68 14.54 -3.69
C ALA A 34 -6.66 14.35 -4.86
N SER A 35 -6.45 15.09 -5.95
CA SER A 35 -7.36 15.09 -7.12
C SER A 35 -7.43 13.74 -7.83
N LEU A 36 -6.35 12.93 -7.74
CA LEU A 36 -6.31 11.56 -8.25
C LEU A 36 -5.93 10.62 -7.12
N ASP A 37 -6.63 9.50 -7.02
CA ASP A 37 -6.30 8.47 -6.05
C ASP A 37 -5.08 7.68 -6.52
N ARG A 38 -3.94 7.94 -5.88
CA ARG A 38 -2.64 7.30 -6.17
C ARG A 38 -2.26 6.26 -5.12
N GLY A 39 -3.21 5.84 -4.29
CA GLY A 39 -2.96 4.96 -3.16
C GLY A 39 -2.69 5.73 -1.88
N ASP A 40 -2.19 5.03 -0.86
CA ASP A 40 -2.02 5.59 0.48
C ASP A 40 -0.59 6.00 0.78
N ILE A 41 0.39 5.35 0.15
CA ILE A 41 1.81 5.57 0.42
C ILE A 41 2.52 5.89 -0.90
N TRP A 42 3.36 6.89 -0.86
CA TRP A 42 4.17 7.31 -1.99
C TRP A 42 5.65 7.05 -1.69
N VAL A 43 6.32 6.37 -2.61
CA VAL A 43 7.78 6.19 -2.58
C VAL A 43 8.34 6.80 -3.88
N PRO A 44 9.38 7.65 -3.81
CA PRO A 44 9.88 8.32 -5.01
C PRO A 44 10.39 7.40 -6.12
N ASP A 45 10.95 6.26 -5.75
CA ASP A 45 11.43 5.28 -6.73
C ASP A 45 10.28 4.80 -7.59
N LYS A 46 10.32 5.09 -8.88
CA LYS A 46 9.25 4.76 -9.82
C LYS A 46 9.06 3.28 -10.04
N SER A 47 10.05 2.46 -9.72
CA SER A 47 9.93 1.01 -9.80
C SER A 47 9.15 0.43 -8.62
N PHE A 48 8.94 1.21 -7.56
CA PHE A 48 8.15 0.80 -6.41
C PHE A 48 6.66 0.84 -6.77
N PRO A 49 5.88 -0.17 -6.38
CA PRO A 49 4.46 -0.20 -6.74
C PRO A 49 3.65 0.88 -6.03
N ALA A 50 2.48 1.21 -6.58
CA ALA A 50 1.48 1.94 -5.82
C ALA A 50 1.04 1.10 -4.63
N VAL A 51 0.79 1.72 -3.48
CA VAL A 51 0.52 1.02 -2.22
C VAL A 51 -0.82 1.45 -1.65
N GLN A 52 -1.70 0.49 -1.46
CA GLN A 52 -2.94 0.64 -0.70
C GLN A 52 -2.77 -0.07 0.64
N VAL A 53 -3.13 0.60 1.74
CA VAL A 53 -3.04 0.03 3.08
C VAL A 53 -4.43 -0.20 3.63
N LYS A 54 -4.69 -1.40 4.14
CA LYS A 54 -5.97 -1.78 4.72
C LYS A 54 -5.81 -2.33 6.14
N ASN A 55 -6.72 -1.92 7.00
CA ASN A 55 -6.86 -2.48 8.34
C ASN A 55 -8.33 -2.79 8.59
N HIS A 56 -8.81 -3.88 8.02
CA HIS A 56 -10.20 -4.30 8.09
C HIS A 56 -10.30 -5.70 8.67
N ALA A 57 -11.29 -5.91 9.54
CA ALA A 57 -11.58 -7.24 10.06
C ALA A 57 -12.07 -8.18 8.95
N ARG A 58 -12.79 -7.63 7.97
CA ARG A 58 -13.32 -8.38 6.84
C ARG A 58 -12.50 -8.11 5.60
N LEU A 59 -12.00 -9.17 4.98
CA LEU A 59 -11.17 -9.06 3.79
C LEU A 59 -12.04 -8.95 2.52
N ASP A 60 -11.63 -8.08 1.62
CA ASP A 60 -12.18 -7.97 0.26
C ASP A 60 -11.01 -7.90 -0.71
N LEU A 61 -10.27 -8.99 -0.82
CA LEU A 61 -9.02 -9.02 -1.58
C LEU A 61 -9.24 -8.68 -3.05
N ALA A 62 -10.27 -9.21 -3.67
CA ALA A 62 -10.57 -8.94 -5.08
C ALA A 62 -10.83 -7.45 -5.32
N GLY A 63 -11.70 -6.85 -4.52
CA GLY A 63 -12.02 -5.42 -4.64
C GLY A 63 -10.81 -4.54 -4.38
N TRP A 64 -10.02 -4.87 -3.37
CA TRP A 64 -8.82 -4.11 -3.05
C TRP A 64 -7.77 -4.17 -4.17
N VAL A 65 -7.57 -5.35 -4.75
CA VAL A 65 -6.61 -5.52 -5.84
C VAL A 65 -7.07 -4.77 -7.09
N ASP A 66 -8.36 -4.78 -7.39
CA ASP A 66 -8.89 -4.00 -8.50
C ASP A 66 -8.72 -2.50 -8.29
N ASP A 67 -8.97 -2.02 -7.06
CA ASP A 67 -8.80 -0.62 -6.73
C ASP A 67 -7.34 -0.17 -6.83
N VAL A 68 -6.40 -0.98 -6.35
CA VAL A 68 -4.99 -0.60 -6.39
C VAL A 68 -4.44 -0.61 -7.83
N ALA A 69 -5.02 -1.39 -8.72
CA ALA A 69 -4.67 -1.34 -10.14
C ALA A 69 -5.01 0.03 -10.74
N ILE A 70 -6.16 0.60 -10.38
CA ILE A 70 -6.56 1.94 -10.80
C ILE A 70 -5.63 2.99 -10.19
N GLN A 71 -5.31 2.86 -8.91
CA GLN A 71 -4.40 3.77 -8.21
C GLN A 71 -3.00 3.75 -8.84
N ALA A 72 -2.51 2.59 -9.21
CA ALA A 72 -1.23 2.45 -9.91
C ALA A 72 -1.23 3.22 -11.22
N LYS A 73 -2.29 3.08 -12.00
CA LYS A 73 -2.44 3.81 -13.25
C LYS A 73 -2.44 5.33 -13.01
N ASN A 74 -3.17 5.79 -12.00
CA ASN A 74 -3.23 7.21 -11.64
C ASN A 74 -1.86 7.73 -11.19
N ALA A 75 -1.07 6.89 -10.54
CA ALA A 75 0.26 7.24 -10.05
C ALA A 75 1.36 7.12 -11.12
N GLY A 76 1.03 6.65 -12.32
CA GLY A 76 2.03 6.37 -13.34
C GLY A 76 2.94 5.21 -12.99
N ARG A 77 2.45 4.25 -12.19
CA ARG A 77 3.19 3.07 -11.75
C ARG A 77 2.72 1.85 -12.54
N GLU A 78 3.67 0.97 -12.83
CA GLU A 78 3.38 -0.25 -13.57
C GLU A 78 2.56 -1.24 -12.73
N THR A 79 2.79 -1.24 -11.41
CA THR A 79 2.19 -2.22 -10.50
C THR A 79 1.59 -1.55 -9.28
N GLY A 80 0.67 -2.27 -8.61
CA GLY A 80 0.09 -1.87 -7.34
C GLY A 80 -0.02 -3.06 -6.40
N ILE A 81 0.17 -2.81 -5.11
CA ILE A 81 0.07 -3.84 -4.07
C ILE A 81 -0.85 -3.37 -2.96
N VAL A 82 -1.46 -4.31 -2.28
CA VAL A 82 -2.27 -4.05 -1.09
C VAL A 82 -1.53 -4.61 0.12
N ILE A 83 -1.24 -3.74 1.09
CA ILE A 83 -0.66 -4.14 2.37
C ILE A 83 -1.81 -4.14 3.38
N HIS A 84 -2.07 -5.27 4.02
CA HIS A 84 -3.14 -5.34 5.00
C HIS A 84 -2.67 -5.92 6.31
N LYS A 85 -3.16 -5.30 7.39
CA LYS A 85 -2.70 -5.61 8.73
C LYS A 85 -3.02 -7.05 9.11
N ARG A 86 -2.02 -7.74 9.62
CA ARG A 86 -2.19 -9.08 10.16
C ARG A 86 -2.67 -8.98 11.60
N ARG A 87 -3.77 -9.67 11.91
CA ARG A 87 -4.34 -9.67 13.24
C ARG A 87 -3.32 -10.14 14.27
N GLY A 88 -3.21 -9.42 15.37
CA GLY A 88 -2.29 -9.76 16.46
C GLY A 88 -0.84 -9.40 16.21
N LYS A 89 -0.53 -8.76 15.09
CA LYS A 89 0.85 -8.34 14.76
C LYS A 89 0.89 -6.82 14.56
N GLY A 90 1.57 -6.12 15.44
CA GLY A 90 1.71 -4.67 15.37
C GLY A 90 2.79 -4.22 14.39
N ASN A 91 3.79 -5.07 14.13
CA ASN A 91 4.90 -4.70 13.26
C ASN A 91 4.55 -4.98 11.79
N PRO A 92 4.55 -3.94 10.93
CA PRO A 92 4.22 -4.10 9.50
C PRO A 92 5.11 -5.09 8.75
N ALA A 93 6.28 -5.39 9.27
CA ALA A 93 7.16 -6.41 8.67
C ALA A 93 6.48 -7.78 8.58
N SER A 94 5.51 -8.04 9.46
CA SER A 94 4.77 -9.31 9.51
C SER A 94 3.40 -9.23 8.82
N TRP A 95 3.04 -8.08 8.25
CA TRP A 95 1.75 -7.91 7.59
C TRP A 95 1.74 -8.58 6.23
N TYR A 96 0.54 -8.78 5.69
CA TYR A 96 0.37 -9.43 4.40
C TYR A 96 0.46 -8.42 3.26
N VAL A 97 0.97 -8.90 2.13
CA VAL A 97 0.92 -8.17 0.87
C VAL A 97 0.13 -9.02 -0.11
N THR A 98 -0.90 -8.44 -0.72
CA THR A 98 -1.72 -9.11 -1.71
C THR A 98 -1.60 -8.37 -3.05
N CYS A 99 -1.35 -9.11 -4.09
CA CYS A 99 -1.33 -8.62 -5.46
C CYS A 99 -1.62 -9.78 -6.41
N THR A 100 -1.76 -9.49 -7.69
CA THR A 100 -1.90 -10.57 -8.69
C THR A 100 -0.55 -11.26 -8.89
N LEU A 101 -0.60 -12.48 -9.39
CA LEU A 101 0.62 -13.20 -9.75
C LEU A 101 1.43 -12.42 -10.79
N ASP A 102 0.75 -11.82 -11.76
CA ASP A 102 1.38 -10.98 -12.79
C ASP A 102 2.17 -9.83 -12.16
N THR A 103 1.56 -9.14 -11.18
CA THR A 103 2.23 -8.06 -10.45
C THR A 103 3.49 -8.55 -9.73
N LEU A 104 3.40 -9.69 -9.04
CA LEU A 104 4.55 -10.26 -8.34
C LEU A 104 5.71 -10.56 -9.30
N ILE A 105 5.40 -11.19 -10.42
CA ILE A 105 6.43 -11.54 -11.42
C ILE A 105 7.05 -10.27 -12.00
N THR A 106 6.25 -9.27 -12.32
CA THR A 106 6.74 -7.97 -12.81
C THR A 106 7.69 -7.32 -11.83
N LEU A 107 7.36 -7.32 -10.54
CA LEU A 107 8.22 -6.76 -9.49
C LEU A 107 9.55 -7.51 -9.38
N ILE A 108 9.51 -8.84 -9.43
CA ILE A 108 10.72 -9.67 -9.37
C ILE A 108 11.61 -9.40 -10.61
N GLU A 109 11.03 -9.37 -11.78
CA GLU A 109 11.76 -9.11 -13.04
C GLU A 109 12.38 -7.71 -13.03
N GLY A 110 11.64 -6.71 -12.56
CA GLY A 110 12.13 -5.34 -12.45
C GLY A 110 13.36 -5.23 -11.56
N LYS A 111 13.40 -5.99 -10.48
CA LYS A 111 14.52 -5.98 -9.54
C LYS A 111 15.78 -6.63 -10.14
N ASN A 112 15.62 -7.51 -11.10
CA ASN A 112 16.72 -8.26 -11.72
C ASN A 112 17.29 -7.58 -12.98
N ARG A 113 16.78 -6.41 -13.34
CA ARG A 113 17.25 -5.66 -14.51
C ARG A 113 18.47 -4.80 -14.21
#